data_00386375cb3ce63af0ab58eaa0123a30
#
_entry.id   00386375cb3ce63af0ab58eaa0123a30
#
_cell.length_a   1.000
_cell.length_b   1.000
_cell.length_c   1.000
_cell.angle_alpha   90.00
_cell.angle_beta   90.00
_cell.angle_gamma   90.00
#
_symmetry.space_group_name_H-M   'P 1'
#
loop_
_entity.id
_entity.type
_entity.pdbx_description
1 polymer ?
#
loop_
_entity_poly.entity_id
_entity_poly.type
_entity_poly.pdbx_seq_one_letter_code
_entity_poly.pdbx_strand_id
1 'polypeptide(L)'
;MEIRVVPFDHPDAVKLIDLVQQEYVTRYGDPDVTPVDPAQFSPPHGIFLVGYRDGVPVACGGWRAHDGPVPTFRPGDAELKRMFVVDTERGNGFARAMLAQLERTALAAGRRRAVLETGTEQPEAIALYRSSGYTDIPGFGVYKDEPESVYLAKELKES
;
A
#
# COMPACT_ATOMS: atom_id res chain seq x y z
N MET A 1 -14.13 9.93 7.16
CA MET A 1 -13.97 8.74 6.28
C MET A 1 -14.16 7.48 7.10
N GLU A 2 -14.96 6.56 6.59
CA GLU A 2 -15.16 5.24 7.19
C GLU A 2 -14.31 4.22 6.41
N ILE A 3 -13.48 3.45 7.11
CA ILE A 3 -12.62 2.44 6.49
C ILE A 3 -13.22 1.05 6.73
N ARG A 4 -13.38 0.29 5.64
CA ARG A 4 -13.94 -1.07 5.67
C ARG A 4 -12.98 -2.06 5.04
N VAL A 5 -12.96 -3.28 5.58
CA VAL A 5 -12.30 -4.42 4.93
C VAL A 5 -13.19 -4.91 3.82
N VAL A 6 -12.65 -5.00 2.61
CA VAL A 6 -13.36 -5.53 1.44
C VAL A 6 -12.46 -6.51 0.69
N PRO A 7 -13.04 -7.46 -0.08
CA PRO A 7 -12.22 -8.28 -0.99
C PRO A 7 -11.48 -7.40 -2.01
N PHE A 8 -10.30 -7.82 -2.42
CA PHE A 8 -9.52 -7.09 -3.43
C PHE A 8 -10.28 -6.92 -4.73
N ASP A 9 -11.13 -7.87 -5.08
CA ASP A 9 -11.97 -7.85 -6.29
C ASP A 9 -13.38 -7.25 -6.07
N HIS A 10 -13.63 -6.66 -4.90
CA HIS A 10 -14.87 -5.91 -4.66
C HIS A 10 -15.00 -4.77 -5.68
N PRO A 11 -16.20 -4.47 -6.20
CA PRO A 11 -16.36 -3.42 -7.21
C PRO A 11 -15.78 -2.06 -6.80
N ASP A 12 -15.91 -1.66 -5.55
CA ASP A 12 -15.34 -0.39 -5.06
C ASP A 12 -13.81 -0.43 -5.04
N ALA A 13 -13.22 -1.57 -4.69
CA ALA A 13 -11.77 -1.76 -4.75
C ALA A 13 -11.27 -1.72 -6.19
N VAL A 14 -11.92 -2.44 -7.09
CA VAL A 14 -11.55 -2.47 -8.52
C VAL A 14 -11.57 -1.06 -9.11
N LYS A 15 -12.60 -0.28 -8.81
CA LYS A 15 -12.71 1.11 -9.28
C LYS A 15 -11.51 1.95 -8.84
N LEU A 16 -11.13 1.88 -7.57
CA LEU A 16 -10.01 2.66 -7.04
C LEU A 16 -8.66 2.13 -7.55
N ILE A 17 -8.50 0.82 -7.69
CA ILE A 17 -7.30 0.21 -8.25
C ILE A 17 -7.10 0.65 -9.70
N ASP A 18 -8.17 0.69 -10.49
CA ASP A 18 -8.09 1.20 -11.87
C ASP A 18 -7.64 2.66 -11.90
N LEU A 19 -8.12 3.48 -10.99
CA LEU A 19 -7.71 4.89 -10.89
C LEU A 19 -6.23 5.03 -10.52
N VAL A 20 -5.72 4.24 -9.58
CA VAL A 20 -4.31 4.31 -9.21
C VAL A 20 -3.41 3.80 -10.32
N GLN A 21 -3.84 2.79 -11.07
CA GLN A 21 -3.09 2.32 -12.25
C GLN A 21 -3.02 3.40 -13.33
N GLN A 22 -4.10 4.13 -13.55
CA GLN A 22 -4.11 5.26 -14.48
C GLN A 22 -3.16 6.37 -14.02
N GLU A 23 -3.07 6.63 -12.72
CA GLU A 23 -2.13 7.60 -12.17
C GLU A 23 -0.67 7.16 -12.43
N TYR A 24 -0.36 5.87 -12.30
CA TYR A 24 0.97 5.35 -12.64
C TYR A 24 1.29 5.55 -14.11
N VAL A 25 0.34 5.30 -15.01
CA VAL A 25 0.53 5.57 -16.45
C VAL A 25 0.83 7.04 -16.68
N THR A 26 0.11 7.95 -16.02
CA THR A 26 0.34 9.40 -16.15
C THR A 26 1.71 9.82 -15.64
N ARG A 27 2.16 9.26 -14.51
CA ARG A 27 3.42 9.66 -13.86
C ARG A 27 4.65 8.94 -14.41
N TYR A 28 4.52 7.67 -14.80
CA TYR A 28 5.65 6.81 -15.18
C TYR A 28 5.54 6.21 -16.59
N GLY A 29 4.43 6.41 -17.28
CA GLY A 29 4.20 5.87 -18.61
C GLY A 29 3.59 4.47 -18.67
N ASP A 30 3.63 3.72 -17.56
CA ASP A 30 3.14 2.35 -17.49
C ASP A 30 2.41 2.08 -16.17
N PRO A 31 1.44 1.15 -16.16
CA PRO A 31 0.84 0.70 -14.91
C PRO A 31 1.83 -0.16 -14.11
N ASP A 32 1.53 -0.41 -12.84
CA ASP A 32 2.28 -1.38 -12.03
C ASP A 32 1.99 -2.80 -12.55
N VAL A 33 3.02 -3.49 -13.03
CA VAL A 33 2.93 -4.85 -13.59
C VAL A 33 3.33 -5.94 -12.60
N THR A 34 3.59 -5.59 -11.34
CA THR A 34 3.90 -6.57 -10.30
C THR A 34 2.76 -7.58 -10.18
N PRO A 35 3.04 -8.90 -10.24
CA PRO A 35 1.97 -9.91 -10.14
C PRO A 35 1.20 -9.80 -8.84
N VAL A 36 -0.12 -9.80 -8.93
CA VAL A 36 -1.03 -9.72 -7.78
C VAL A 36 -2.15 -10.74 -7.96
N ASP A 37 -2.34 -11.58 -6.93
CA ASP A 37 -3.47 -12.48 -6.83
C ASP A 37 -4.41 -11.91 -5.74
N PRO A 38 -5.71 -11.71 -6.02
CA PRO A 38 -6.66 -11.22 -5.03
C PRO A 38 -6.64 -11.99 -3.70
N ALA A 39 -6.39 -13.29 -3.73
CA ALA A 39 -6.30 -14.12 -2.52
C ALA A 39 -5.17 -13.70 -1.57
N GLN A 40 -4.13 -13.03 -2.08
CA GLN A 40 -3.03 -12.53 -1.25
C GLN A 40 -3.46 -11.42 -0.29
N PHE A 41 -4.60 -10.79 -0.57
CA PHE A 41 -5.16 -9.70 0.25
C PHE A 41 -6.35 -10.16 1.10
N SER A 42 -6.46 -11.46 1.35
CA SER A 42 -7.49 -12.02 2.22
C SER A 42 -6.88 -12.40 3.58
N PRO A 43 -7.56 -12.09 4.71
CA PRO A 43 -7.07 -12.49 6.03
C PRO A 43 -6.90 -14.00 6.15
N PRO A 44 -5.88 -14.50 6.86
CA PRO A 44 -4.85 -13.76 7.60
C PRO A 44 -3.62 -13.40 6.78
N HIS A 45 -3.58 -13.73 5.49
CA HIS A 45 -2.40 -13.56 4.62
C HIS A 45 -2.25 -12.15 4.09
N GLY A 46 -3.28 -11.35 4.20
CA GLY A 46 -3.31 -9.97 3.75
C GLY A 46 -4.65 -9.35 4.08
N ILE A 47 -4.83 -8.12 3.64
CA ILE A 47 -6.09 -7.38 3.78
C ILE A 47 -6.19 -6.35 2.67
N PHE A 48 -7.41 -6.01 2.29
CA PHE A 48 -7.65 -4.84 1.46
C PHE A 48 -8.67 -3.95 2.14
N LEU A 49 -8.38 -2.64 2.15
CA LEU A 49 -9.22 -1.63 2.80
C LEU A 49 -9.71 -0.62 1.77
N VAL A 50 -10.97 -0.22 1.93
CA VAL A 50 -11.54 0.90 1.18
C VAL A 50 -12.08 1.92 2.19
N GLY A 51 -11.74 3.18 1.98
CA GLY A 51 -12.26 4.30 2.76
C GLY A 51 -13.43 4.94 2.04
N TYR A 52 -14.50 5.21 2.78
CA TYR A 52 -15.74 5.80 2.27
C TYR A 52 -16.01 7.14 2.92
N ARG A 53 -16.42 8.10 2.11
CA ARG A 53 -16.95 9.37 2.60
C ARG A 53 -18.37 9.52 2.04
N ASP A 54 -19.35 9.60 2.96
CA ASP A 54 -20.77 9.69 2.59
C ASP A 54 -21.21 8.56 1.65
N GLY A 55 -20.70 7.34 1.89
CA GLY A 55 -21.01 6.15 1.10
C GLY A 55 -20.27 6.04 -0.22
N VAL A 56 -19.38 6.98 -0.55
CA VAL A 56 -18.59 6.98 -1.79
C VAL A 56 -17.18 6.49 -1.51
N PRO A 57 -16.67 5.51 -2.29
CA PRO A 57 -15.28 5.06 -2.12
C PRO A 57 -14.30 6.15 -2.57
N VAL A 58 -13.40 6.56 -1.66
CA VAL A 58 -12.49 7.69 -1.89
C VAL A 58 -11.02 7.35 -1.62
N ALA A 59 -10.74 6.23 -0.98
CA ALA A 59 -9.37 5.83 -0.66
C ALA A 59 -9.27 4.32 -0.61
N CYS A 60 -8.08 3.77 -0.86
CA CYS A 60 -7.83 2.34 -0.72
C CYS A 60 -6.39 2.06 -0.35
N GLY A 61 -6.13 0.82 0.02
CA GLY A 61 -4.81 0.28 0.26
C GLY A 61 -4.92 -1.14 0.80
N GLY A 62 -3.85 -1.90 0.62
CA GLY A 62 -3.79 -3.25 1.13
C GLY A 62 -2.38 -3.64 1.53
N TRP A 63 -2.24 -4.77 2.20
CA TRP A 63 -0.95 -5.41 2.43
C TRP A 63 -1.07 -6.91 2.21
N ARG A 64 0.04 -7.53 1.81
CA ARG A 64 0.16 -8.98 1.68
C ARG A 64 1.41 -9.47 2.39
N ALA A 65 1.30 -10.65 3.02
CA ALA A 65 2.36 -11.23 3.82
C ALA A 65 3.47 -11.83 2.96
N HIS A 66 4.70 -11.70 3.44
CA HIS A 66 5.86 -12.38 2.89
C HIS A 66 6.58 -13.15 4.00
N ASP A 67 6.56 -14.47 3.93
CA ASP A 67 7.22 -15.36 4.89
C ASP A 67 8.16 -16.36 4.21
N GLY A 68 8.09 -16.45 2.89
CA GLY A 68 8.90 -17.37 2.11
C GLY A 68 10.34 -16.90 1.91
N PRO A 69 11.19 -17.74 1.32
CA PRO A 69 12.61 -17.45 1.13
C PRO A 69 12.86 -16.52 -0.06
N VAL A 70 12.21 -15.36 -0.08
CA VAL A 70 12.49 -14.32 -1.10
C VAL A 70 13.64 -13.47 -0.56
N PRO A 71 14.74 -13.32 -1.29
CA PRO A 71 15.97 -12.70 -0.74
C PRO A 71 15.80 -11.29 -0.20
N THR A 72 14.83 -10.52 -0.72
CA THR A 72 14.65 -9.11 -0.38
C THR A 72 13.55 -8.86 0.65
N PHE A 73 12.74 -9.86 0.96
CA PHE A 73 11.76 -9.80 2.03
C PHE A 73 12.26 -10.57 3.24
N ARG A 74 11.79 -10.17 4.42
CA ARG A 74 12.03 -10.89 5.68
C ARG A 74 10.77 -11.62 6.09
N PRO A 75 10.88 -12.79 6.76
CA PRO A 75 9.71 -13.38 7.40
C PRO A 75 9.04 -12.36 8.33
N GLY A 76 7.72 -12.24 8.23
CA GLY A 76 6.97 -11.25 8.99
C GLY A 76 6.77 -9.92 8.27
N ASP A 77 7.24 -9.78 7.03
CA ASP A 77 6.97 -8.58 6.24
C ASP A 77 5.51 -8.52 5.78
N ALA A 78 4.95 -7.32 5.80
CA ALA A 78 3.70 -6.97 5.13
C ALA A 78 4.02 -5.95 4.04
N GLU A 79 3.81 -6.33 2.79
CA GLU A 79 4.03 -5.43 1.66
C GLU A 79 2.79 -4.61 1.39
N LEU A 80 2.90 -3.28 1.54
CA LEU A 80 1.82 -2.36 1.23
C LEU A 80 1.69 -2.19 -0.29
N LYS A 81 0.45 -2.23 -0.77
CA LYS A 81 0.14 -2.11 -2.20
C LYS A 81 -1.09 -1.24 -2.40
N ARG A 82 -1.13 -0.52 -3.51
CA ARG A 82 -2.31 0.19 -4.01
C ARG A 82 -2.85 1.26 -3.06
N MET A 83 -1.98 1.89 -2.28
CA MET A 83 -2.35 3.07 -1.49
C MET A 83 -2.75 4.21 -2.41
N PHE A 84 -3.96 4.75 -2.22
CA PHE A 84 -4.49 5.77 -3.11
C PHE A 84 -5.60 6.57 -2.43
N VAL A 85 -5.64 7.87 -2.71
CA VAL A 85 -6.75 8.76 -2.35
C VAL A 85 -7.14 9.51 -3.62
N VAL A 86 -8.44 9.57 -3.92
CA VAL A 86 -8.93 10.29 -5.11
C VAL A 86 -8.56 11.77 -5.01
N ASP A 87 -8.30 12.41 -6.16
CA ASP A 87 -7.80 13.79 -6.23
C ASP A 87 -8.65 14.78 -5.42
N THR A 88 -9.97 14.68 -5.53
CA THR A 88 -10.90 15.60 -4.88
C THR A 88 -10.89 15.51 -3.35
N GLU A 89 -10.35 14.44 -2.80
CA GLU A 89 -10.32 14.18 -1.35
C GLU A 89 -8.91 14.32 -0.76
N ARG A 90 -7.94 14.74 -1.52
CA ARG A 90 -6.56 14.95 -1.04
C ARG A 90 -6.49 16.18 -0.13
N GLY A 91 -5.53 16.16 0.80
CA GLY A 91 -5.39 17.24 1.79
C GLY A 91 -6.26 17.10 3.02
N ASN A 92 -7.03 16.01 3.14
CA ASN A 92 -7.91 15.75 4.29
C ASN A 92 -7.32 14.76 5.31
N GLY A 93 -6.08 14.33 5.13
CA GLY A 93 -5.45 13.34 6.03
C GLY A 93 -5.88 11.90 5.79
N PHE A 94 -6.57 11.61 4.69
CA PHE A 94 -7.10 10.27 4.40
C PHE A 94 -6.00 9.25 4.13
N ALA A 95 -4.93 9.64 3.44
CA ALA A 95 -3.80 8.75 3.19
C ALA A 95 -3.12 8.34 4.50
N ARG A 96 -2.92 9.29 5.41
CA ARG A 96 -2.33 9.02 6.72
C ARG A 96 -3.24 8.11 7.57
N ALA A 97 -4.55 8.34 7.53
CA ALA A 97 -5.52 7.50 8.22
C ALA A 97 -5.54 6.07 7.66
N MET A 98 -5.47 5.94 6.34
CA MET A 98 -5.42 4.64 5.66
C MET A 98 -4.14 3.90 6.04
N LEU A 99 -3.00 4.57 5.99
CA LEU A 99 -1.70 3.99 6.36
C LEU A 99 -1.71 3.49 7.81
N ALA A 100 -2.21 4.29 8.73
CA ALA A 100 -2.30 3.91 10.14
C ALA A 100 -3.17 2.66 10.33
N GLN A 101 -4.28 2.55 9.60
CA GLN A 101 -5.15 1.38 9.68
C GLN A 101 -4.50 0.13 9.07
N LEU A 102 -3.78 0.29 7.97
CA LEU A 102 -3.02 -0.83 7.39
C LEU A 102 -1.97 -1.34 8.38
N GLU A 103 -1.24 -0.44 9.04
CA GLU A 103 -0.24 -0.81 10.05
C GLU A 103 -0.89 -1.54 11.24
N ARG A 104 -2.02 -1.05 11.73
CA ARG A 104 -2.73 -1.71 12.84
C ARG A 104 -3.20 -3.11 12.48
N THR A 105 -3.76 -3.28 11.27
CA THR A 105 -4.23 -4.60 10.82
C THR A 105 -3.07 -5.57 10.60
N ALA A 106 -1.96 -5.09 10.08
CA ALA A 106 -0.76 -5.90 9.88
C ALA A 106 -0.18 -6.36 11.23
N LEU A 107 -0.06 -5.44 12.18
CA LEU A 107 0.43 -5.77 13.52
C LEU A 107 -0.49 -6.77 14.21
N ALA A 108 -1.81 -6.58 14.12
CA ALA A 108 -2.79 -7.50 14.70
C ALA A 108 -2.71 -8.90 14.07
N ALA A 109 -2.29 -9.00 12.80
CA ALA A 109 -2.08 -10.27 12.11
C ALA A 109 -0.69 -10.89 12.39
N GLY A 110 0.09 -10.30 13.29
CA GLY A 110 1.41 -10.80 13.67
C GLY A 110 2.54 -10.38 12.74
N ARG A 111 2.30 -9.43 11.84
CA ARG A 111 3.35 -8.91 10.98
C ARG A 111 4.31 -8.04 11.79
N ARG A 112 5.57 -8.03 11.40
CA ARG A 112 6.65 -7.37 12.13
C ARG A 112 7.16 -6.11 11.46
N ARG A 113 7.05 -6.04 10.13
CA ARG A 113 7.58 -4.92 9.35
C ARG A 113 6.64 -4.63 8.18
N ALA A 114 6.34 -3.36 7.97
CA ALA A 114 5.66 -2.91 6.75
C ALA A 114 6.72 -2.49 5.74
N VAL A 115 6.60 -2.96 4.51
CA VAL A 115 7.51 -2.60 3.41
C VAL A 115 6.69 -2.09 2.24
N LEU A 116 7.28 -1.20 1.45
CA LEU A 116 6.61 -0.66 0.28
C LEU A 116 7.61 -0.23 -0.78
N GLU A 117 7.13 -0.15 -2.01
CA GLU A 117 7.80 0.50 -3.11
C GLU A 117 6.95 1.68 -3.56
N THR A 118 7.57 2.82 -3.75
CA THR A 118 6.95 4.01 -4.32
C THR A 118 7.91 4.58 -5.37
N GLY A 119 7.61 5.75 -5.91
CA GLY A 119 8.44 6.30 -6.98
C GLY A 119 8.76 7.77 -6.77
N THR A 120 9.86 8.20 -7.40
CA THR A 120 10.34 9.59 -7.33
C THR A 120 9.34 10.60 -7.88
N GLU A 121 8.43 10.18 -8.76
CA GLU A 121 7.38 11.03 -9.31
C GLU A 121 6.18 11.20 -8.36
N GLN A 122 6.28 10.65 -7.14
CA GLN A 122 5.25 10.74 -6.10
C GLN A 122 5.85 11.34 -4.82
N PRO A 123 6.34 12.59 -4.87
CA PRO A 123 7.01 13.20 -3.70
C PRO A 123 6.09 13.34 -2.48
N GLU A 124 4.81 13.54 -2.68
CA GLU A 124 3.82 13.61 -1.60
C GLU A 124 3.67 12.26 -0.87
N ALA A 125 3.73 11.15 -1.59
CA ALA A 125 3.70 9.81 -0.99
C ALA A 125 4.98 9.54 -0.19
N ILE A 126 6.14 9.87 -0.75
CA ILE A 126 7.43 9.72 -0.06
C ILE A 126 7.43 10.52 1.24
N ALA A 127 6.96 11.78 1.20
CA ALA A 127 6.86 12.63 2.38
C ALA A 127 5.96 12.02 3.45
N LEU A 128 4.81 11.48 3.05
CA LEU A 128 3.90 10.79 3.98
C LEU A 128 4.59 9.62 4.67
N TYR A 129 5.22 8.75 3.90
CA TYR A 129 5.86 7.56 4.46
C TYR A 129 7.02 7.95 5.40
N ARG A 130 7.89 8.86 4.99
CA ARG A 130 9.01 9.29 5.83
C ARG A 130 8.53 9.95 7.12
N SER A 131 7.51 10.80 7.06
CA SER A 131 6.93 11.43 8.26
C SER A 131 6.21 10.42 9.16
N SER A 132 5.89 9.26 8.63
CA SER A 132 5.24 8.16 9.37
C SER A 132 6.25 7.15 9.93
N GLY A 133 7.56 7.40 9.78
CA GLY A 133 8.60 6.57 10.38
C GLY A 133 9.23 5.55 9.42
N TYR A 134 8.95 5.63 8.12
CA TYR A 134 9.56 4.74 7.14
C TYR A 134 10.96 5.21 6.77
N THR A 135 11.87 4.24 6.59
CA THR A 135 13.27 4.50 6.23
C THR A 135 13.66 3.65 5.01
N ASP A 136 14.72 4.06 4.33
CA ASP A 136 15.18 3.39 3.11
C ASP A 136 15.67 1.97 3.37
N ILE A 137 15.34 1.06 2.45
CA ILE A 137 15.82 -0.33 2.46
C ILE A 137 16.30 -0.71 1.05
N PRO A 138 17.06 -1.83 0.92
CA PRO A 138 17.41 -2.35 -0.41
C PRO A 138 16.18 -2.68 -1.25
N GLY A 139 16.30 -2.52 -2.56
CA GLY A 139 15.21 -2.79 -3.50
C GLY A 139 14.75 -4.24 -3.53
N PHE A 140 13.48 -4.43 -3.84
CA PHE A 140 12.85 -5.75 -3.95
C PHE A 140 11.88 -5.79 -5.14
N GLY A 141 11.49 -7.00 -5.55
CA GLY A 141 10.46 -7.19 -6.56
C GLY A 141 10.88 -6.81 -7.98
N VAL A 142 9.87 -6.60 -8.81
CA VAL A 142 10.03 -6.39 -10.26
C VAL A 142 10.86 -5.15 -10.58
N TYR A 143 10.74 -4.10 -9.77
CA TYR A 143 11.34 -2.80 -10.04
C TYR A 143 12.62 -2.53 -9.26
N LYS A 144 13.26 -3.56 -8.68
CA LYS A 144 14.40 -3.38 -7.75
C LYS A 144 15.59 -2.63 -8.32
N ASP A 145 15.76 -2.62 -9.64
CA ASP A 145 16.87 -1.94 -10.32
C ASP A 145 16.43 -0.67 -11.05
N GLU A 146 15.17 -0.25 -10.91
CA GLU A 146 14.66 0.95 -11.56
C GLU A 146 15.08 2.19 -10.80
N PRO A 147 15.69 3.20 -11.49
CA PRO A 147 16.19 4.40 -10.81
C PRO A 147 15.08 5.27 -10.20
N GLU A 148 13.85 5.17 -10.72
CA GLU A 148 12.70 5.93 -10.19
C GLU A 148 12.05 5.27 -8.98
N SER A 149 12.44 4.05 -8.61
CA SER A 149 11.84 3.31 -7.51
C SER A 149 12.50 3.66 -6.18
N VAL A 150 11.68 3.84 -5.16
CA VAL A 150 12.09 4.11 -3.78
C VAL A 150 11.49 3.02 -2.89
N TYR A 151 12.33 2.39 -2.07
CA TYR A 151 11.94 1.27 -1.21
C TYR A 151 12.07 1.68 0.24
N LEU A 152 10.98 1.53 0.99
CA LEU A 152 10.89 1.99 2.36
C LEU A 152 10.32 0.90 3.26
N ALA A 153 10.71 0.92 4.53
CA ALA A 153 10.18 0.00 5.53
C ALA A 153 10.05 0.67 6.90
N LYS A 154 9.17 0.11 7.71
CA LYS A 154 8.95 0.53 9.09
C LYS A 154 8.73 -0.71 9.95
N GLU A 155 9.46 -0.79 11.07
CA GLU A 155 9.18 -1.82 12.08
C GLU A 155 7.82 -1.55 12.73
N LEU A 156 6.98 -2.59 12.79
CA LEU A 156 5.65 -2.47 13.41
C LEU A 156 5.75 -2.73 14.89
N LYS A 157 5.23 -1.82 15.69
CA LYS A 157 5.28 -1.87 17.16
C LYS A 157 3.96 -1.42 17.73
N GLU A 158 3.59 -2.00 18.87
CA GLU A 158 2.51 -1.45 19.67
C GLU A 158 2.92 -0.07 20.21
N SER A 159 1.98 0.85 20.16
CA SER A 159 2.19 2.21 20.66
C SER A 159 1.91 2.30 22.16
#